data_5928e042d833b1a13fa595e3ac4e0289
#
_entry.id   5928e042d833b1a13fa595e3ac4e0289
#
_cell.length_a   1.000
_cell.length_b   1.000
_cell.length_c   1.000
_cell.angle_alpha   90.00
_cell.angle_beta   90.00
_cell.angle_gamma   90.00
#
_symmetry.space_group_name_H-M   'P 1'
#
loop_
_entity.id
_entity.type
_entity.pdbx_description
1 polymer ?
#
loop_
_entity_poly.entity_id
_entity_poly.type
_entity_poly.pdbx_seq_one_letter_code
_entity_poly.pdbx_strand_id
1 'polypeptide(L)'
;DAHIHFISSTLIETALYSGITTMMGGGTGPADGTNATTVTPGKWNIQKMLESSEAFPMNLGYFGKGNCSTEAPLVEQVEAGACGLKIHEDWGSTPAVINACLNVADNLDVQVAIHTDTLNEAGFVEDTVNAINGRVIHTFHTEGAGGGHAPDIIKIAMYPNVLPSSTNPTRPYTINTIDEHLDMLMV
;
A
#
# COMPACT_ATOMS: atom_id res chain seq x y z
N ASP A 1 -3.06 11.47 -4.60
CA ASP A 1 -2.49 10.15 -4.91
C ASP A 1 -2.31 9.35 -3.63
N ALA A 2 -2.82 8.11 -3.61
CA ALA A 2 -2.83 7.25 -2.42
C ALA A 2 -1.82 6.09 -2.49
N HIS A 3 -0.93 6.09 -3.47
CA HIS A 3 0.08 5.04 -3.64
C HIS A 3 1.45 5.65 -3.97
N ILE A 4 2.01 6.37 -3.01
CA ILE A 4 3.27 7.09 -3.21
C ILE A 4 4.45 6.31 -2.62
N HIS A 5 5.48 6.14 -3.44
CA HIS A 5 6.80 5.74 -3.02
C HIS A 5 7.61 7.00 -2.72
N PHE A 6 7.74 7.36 -1.45
CA PHE A 6 8.50 8.53 -1.03
C PHE A 6 10.01 8.28 -1.16
N ILE A 7 10.54 8.53 -2.35
CA ILE A 7 11.95 8.30 -2.70
C ILE A 7 12.77 9.58 -2.52
N SER A 8 12.19 10.72 -2.90
CA SER A 8 12.84 12.03 -2.86
C SER A 8 11.83 13.13 -2.59
N SER A 9 12.23 14.16 -1.86
CA SER A 9 11.41 15.35 -1.61
C SER A 9 11.04 16.12 -2.87
N THR A 10 11.80 15.98 -3.96
CA THR A 10 11.48 16.60 -5.25
C THR A 10 10.18 16.08 -5.87
N LEU A 11 9.74 14.89 -5.47
CA LEU A 11 8.43 14.34 -5.88
C LEU A 11 7.27 15.24 -5.44
N ILE A 12 7.39 15.87 -4.27
CA ILE A 12 6.33 16.71 -3.70
C ILE A 12 6.11 17.95 -4.56
N GLU A 13 7.18 18.61 -4.95
CA GLU A 13 7.08 19.78 -5.83
C GLU A 13 6.53 19.39 -7.22
N THR A 14 7.01 18.30 -7.79
CA THR A 14 6.53 17.79 -9.07
C THR A 14 5.04 17.46 -9.00
N ALA A 15 4.59 16.82 -7.94
CA ALA A 15 3.18 16.49 -7.71
C ALA A 15 2.33 17.76 -7.59
N LEU A 16 2.79 18.73 -6.82
CA LEU A 16 2.08 20.00 -6.62
C LEU A 16 1.91 20.77 -7.93
N TYR A 17 2.97 20.87 -8.74
CA TYR A 17 2.90 21.49 -10.07
C TYR A 17 2.01 20.72 -11.05
N SER A 18 1.76 19.44 -10.79
CA SER A 18 0.84 18.60 -11.56
C SER A 18 -0.61 18.65 -11.05
N GLY A 19 -0.88 19.48 -10.05
CA GLY A 19 -2.23 19.66 -9.48
C GLY A 19 -2.60 18.67 -8.37
N ILE A 20 -1.65 17.89 -7.86
CA ILE A 20 -1.87 16.99 -6.72
C ILE A 20 -1.74 17.79 -5.42
N THR A 21 -2.73 17.68 -4.53
CA THR A 21 -2.76 18.38 -3.25
C THR A 21 -2.60 17.46 -2.04
N THR A 22 -2.67 16.16 -2.26
CA THR A 22 -2.56 15.15 -1.20
C THR A 22 -1.78 13.94 -1.71
N MET A 23 -0.78 13.54 -0.96
CA MET A 23 0.03 12.35 -1.24
C MET A 23 0.02 11.43 -0.01
N MET A 24 -0.37 10.18 -0.21
CA MET A 24 -0.33 9.14 0.82
C MET A 24 0.53 7.97 0.37
N GLY A 25 1.35 7.45 1.24
CA GLY A 25 2.25 6.36 0.89
C GLY A 25 3.23 6.05 2.00
N GLY A 26 4.44 5.65 1.63
CA GLY A 26 5.47 5.32 2.61
C GLY A 26 6.87 5.31 2.01
N GLY A 27 7.83 5.17 2.90
CA GLY A 27 9.25 5.19 2.67
C GLY A 27 9.96 5.93 3.79
N THR A 28 11.17 5.51 4.12
CA THR A 28 12.00 6.14 5.16
C THR A 28 13.34 6.59 4.59
N GLY A 29 13.29 7.23 3.42
CA GLY A 29 14.50 7.65 2.71
C GLY A 29 15.29 6.44 2.17
N PRO A 30 16.61 6.36 2.38
CA PRO A 30 17.45 5.32 1.80
C PRO A 30 17.32 3.93 2.46
N ALA A 31 16.41 3.74 3.41
CA ALA A 31 16.21 2.44 4.06
C ALA A 31 15.69 1.40 3.06
N ASP A 32 16.44 0.31 2.91
CA ASP A 32 16.13 -0.75 1.95
C ASP A 32 14.71 -1.32 2.13
N GLY A 33 14.03 -1.52 1.02
CA GLY A 33 12.71 -2.12 0.96
C GLY A 33 11.54 -1.19 1.35
N THR A 34 11.74 -0.16 2.14
CA THR A 34 10.65 0.72 2.60
C THR A 34 10.06 1.56 1.48
N ASN A 35 10.91 2.07 0.58
CA ASN A 35 10.48 2.83 -0.59
C ASN A 35 9.72 1.96 -1.59
N ALA A 36 10.18 0.74 -1.82
CA ALA A 36 9.55 -0.20 -2.74
C ALA A 36 8.19 -0.69 -2.22
N THR A 37 8.05 -0.85 -0.92
CA THR A 37 6.84 -1.39 -0.28
C THR A 37 5.86 -0.33 0.22
N THR A 38 6.19 0.95 0.06
CA THR A 38 5.36 2.09 0.51
C THR A 38 5.00 2.06 2.00
N VAL A 39 5.94 1.64 2.85
CA VAL A 39 5.77 1.60 4.31
C VAL A 39 6.75 2.51 5.02
N THR A 40 6.30 3.09 6.12
CA THR A 40 7.13 3.82 7.08
C THR A 40 7.04 3.10 8.43
N PRO A 41 7.94 2.13 8.70
CA PRO A 41 7.78 1.19 9.80
C PRO A 41 8.20 1.78 11.13
N GLY A 42 7.32 1.63 12.12
CA GLY A 42 7.61 1.96 13.52
C GLY A 42 7.46 3.44 13.85
N LYS A 43 7.17 3.67 15.12
CA LYS A 43 6.88 4.99 15.69
C LYS A 43 7.92 6.07 15.33
N TRP A 44 9.19 5.75 15.53
CA TRP A 44 10.26 6.73 15.31
C TRP A 44 10.33 7.19 13.85
N ASN A 45 10.25 6.28 12.90
CA ASN A 45 10.30 6.62 11.48
C ASN A 45 9.07 7.45 11.05
N ILE A 46 7.88 7.09 11.53
CA ILE A 46 6.65 7.84 11.26
C ILE A 46 6.78 9.27 11.77
N GLN A 47 7.24 9.45 13.00
CA GLN A 47 7.45 10.79 13.58
C GLN A 47 8.48 11.59 12.78
N LYS A 48 9.57 10.99 12.33
CA LYS A 48 10.59 11.67 11.51
C LYS A 48 10.08 12.04 10.13
N MET A 49 9.26 11.21 9.52
CA MET A 49 8.62 11.56 8.25
C MET A 49 7.61 12.70 8.42
N LEU A 50 6.83 12.71 9.49
CA LEU A 50 5.93 13.82 9.81
C LEU A 50 6.68 15.11 10.05
N GLU A 51 7.75 15.10 10.87
CA GLU A 51 8.62 16.27 11.08
C GLU A 51 9.19 16.80 9.76
N SER A 52 9.63 15.92 8.87
CA SER A 52 10.18 16.30 7.57
C SER A 52 9.15 16.92 6.63
N SER A 53 7.88 16.64 6.85
CA SER A 53 6.77 17.12 6.02
C SER A 53 6.40 18.58 6.26
N GLU A 54 6.74 19.14 7.40
CA GLU A 54 6.30 20.49 7.82
C GLU A 54 6.75 21.60 6.88
N ALA A 55 7.82 21.36 6.11
CA ALA A 55 8.34 22.32 5.15
C ALA A 55 7.58 22.39 3.82
N PHE A 56 6.66 21.44 3.57
CA PHE A 56 6.01 21.30 2.27
C PHE A 56 4.55 21.77 2.29
N PRO A 57 4.11 22.59 1.30
CA PRO A 57 2.73 23.03 1.17
C PRO A 57 1.84 21.94 0.53
N MET A 58 1.82 20.74 1.09
CA MET A 58 1.14 19.56 0.59
C MET A 58 0.56 18.78 1.77
N ASN A 59 -0.61 18.16 1.58
CA ASN A 59 -1.10 17.18 2.55
C ASN A 59 -0.33 15.89 2.37
N LEU A 60 0.41 15.46 3.38
CA LEU A 60 1.25 14.27 3.36
C LEU A 60 0.79 13.28 4.43
N GLY A 61 0.59 12.03 4.03
CA GLY A 61 0.23 10.93 4.92
C GLY A 61 1.15 9.73 4.74
N TYR A 62 1.51 9.09 5.85
CA TYR A 62 2.44 7.97 5.86
C TYR A 62 1.77 6.71 6.38
N PHE A 63 1.89 5.62 5.61
CA PHE A 63 1.45 4.30 6.03
C PHE A 63 2.48 3.65 6.95
N GLY A 64 2.00 3.15 8.08
CA GLY A 64 2.77 2.23 8.91
C GLY A 64 2.89 0.85 8.24
N LYS A 65 3.83 0.04 8.69
CA LYS A 65 4.01 -1.33 8.23
C LYS A 65 2.92 -2.23 8.82
N GLY A 66 2.00 -2.70 7.97
CA GLY A 66 0.89 -3.56 8.36
C GLY A 66 1.27 -5.02 8.60
N ASN A 67 2.44 -5.45 8.10
CA ASN A 67 2.91 -6.83 8.23
C ASN A 67 3.40 -7.12 9.65
N CYS A 68 2.45 -7.44 10.51
CA CYS A 68 2.69 -7.91 11.87
C CYS A 68 1.60 -8.90 12.27
N SER A 69 1.98 -9.99 12.91
CA SER A 69 1.03 -11.00 13.40
C SER A 69 0.41 -10.68 14.76
N THR A 70 0.82 -9.56 15.38
CA THR A 70 0.29 -9.08 16.66
C THR A 70 -0.15 -7.63 16.54
N GLU A 71 -1.12 -7.21 17.33
CA GLU A 71 -1.75 -5.89 17.21
C GLU A 71 -0.93 -4.75 17.82
N ALA A 72 -0.20 -4.99 18.91
CA ALA A 72 0.47 -3.92 19.65
C ALA A 72 1.42 -3.05 18.81
N PRO A 73 2.31 -3.60 17.95
CA PRO A 73 3.16 -2.77 17.09
C PRO A 73 2.39 -2.00 16.00
N LEU A 74 1.21 -2.49 15.61
CA LEU A 74 0.34 -1.80 14.66
C LEU A 74 -0.34 -0.61 15.30
N VAL A 75 -0.86 -0.79 16.52
CA VAL A 75 -1.45 0.29 17.34
C VAL A 75 -0.42 1.39 17.59
N GLU A 76 0.81 1.03 17.99
CA GLU A 76 1.88 2.00 18.23
C GLU A 76 2.16 2.90 17.00
N GLN A 77 2.08 2.34 15.80
CA GLN A 77 2.30 3.10 14.57
C GLN A 77 1.15 4.08 14.29
N VAL A 78 -0.09 3.65 14.50
CA VAL A 78 -1.26 4.53 14.33
C VAL A 78 -1.23 5.65 15.36
N GLU A 79 -0.96 5.35 16.63
CA GLU A 79 -0.80 6.34 17.71
C GLU A 79 0.36 7.33 17.45
N ALA A 80 1.38 6.90 16.70
CA ALA A 80 2.48 7.76 16.28
C ALA A 80 2.13 8.72 15.14
N GLY A 81 0.95 8.57 14.53
CA GLY A 81 0.44 9.43 13.46
C GLY A 81 0.45 8.79 12.07
N ALA A 82 0.57 7.47 11.96
CA ALA A 82 0.34 6.81 10.67
C ALA A 82 -1.10 7.06 10.19
N CYS A 83 -1.27 7.42 8.93
CA CYS A 83 -2.59 7.65 8.33
C CYS A 83 -3.32 6.35 7.97
N GLY A 84 -2.68 5.22 8.11
CA GLY A 84 -3.17 3.88 7.84
C GLY A 84 -2.03 2.87 7.90
N LEU A 85 -2.34 1.65 7.51
CA LEU A 85 -1.39 0.53 7.52
C LEU A 85 -1.27 -0.08 6.13
N LYS A 86 -0.05 -0.40 5.72
CA LYS A 86 0.22 -1.03 4.43
C LYS A 86 0.76 -2.43 4.62
N ILE A 87 0.12 -3.39 3.94
CA ILE A 87 0.55 -4.79 3.87
C ILE A 87 1.23 -5.03 2.52
N HIS A 88 2.36 -5.73 2.53
CA HIS A 88 3.11 -6.08 1.34
C HIS A 88 3.67 -7.51 1.47
N GLU A 89 3.66 -8.29 0.40
CA GLU A 89 4.13 -9.68 0.40
C GLU A 89 5.59 -9.85 0.77
N ASP A 90 6.44 -8.91 0.41
CA ASP A 90 7.88 -8.91 0.76
C ASP A 90 8.12 -9.03 2.27
N TRP A 91 7.13 -8.64 3.07
CA TRP A 91 7.16 -8.72 4.52
C TRP A 91 6.37 -9.92 5.09
N GLY A 92 5.78 -10.76 4.21
CA GLY A 92 4.94 -11.90 4.60
C GLY A 92 3.48 -11.53 4.87
N SER A 93 2.63 -11.62 3.82
CA SER A 93 1.19 -11.29 3.89
C SER A 93 0.36 -12.54 4.15
N THR A 94 0.55 -13.16 5.31
CA THR A 94 -0.23 -14.34 5.71
C THR A 94 -1.66 -13.96 6.15
N PRO A 95 -2.62 -14.89 6.16
CA PRO A 95 -3.96 -14.64 6.69
C PRO A 95 -3.97 -14.08 8.11
N ALA A 96 -3.05 -14.53 8.96
CA ALA A 96 -2.90 -14.01 10.33
C ALA A 96 -2.47 -12.53 10.35
N VAL A 97 -1.54 -12.16 9.48
CA VAL A 97 -1.09 -10.76 9.32
C VAL A 97 -2.22 -9.87 8.83
N ILE A 98 -2.93 -10.29 7.79
CA ILE A 98 -4.08 -9.56 7.24
C ILE A 98 -5.14 -9.36 8.34
N ASN A 99 -5.45 -10.41 9.07
CA ASN A 99 -6.45 -10.35 10.15
C ASN A 99 -6.04 -9.40 11.28
N ALA A 100 -4.80 -9.48 11.78
CA ALA A 100 -4.32 -8.60 12.84
C ALA A 100 -4.33 -7.13 12.40
N CYS A 101 -3.89 -6.86 11.17
CA CYS A 101 -3.88 -5.52 10.61
C CYS A 101 -5.29 -4.92 10.49
N LEU A 102 -6.23 -5.68 9.95
CA LEU A 102 -7.62 -5.24 9.80
C LEU A 102 -8.34 -5.08 11.14
N ASN A 103 -8.04 -5.90 12.15
CA ASN A 103 -8.59 -5.71 13.49
C ASN A 103 -8.19 -4.36 14.10
N VAL A 104 -6.92 -4.01 13.97
CA VAL A 104 -6.43 -2.70 14.46
C VAL A 104 -7.05 -1.57 13.67
N ALA A 105 -7.16 -1.70 12.36
CA ALA A 105 -7.74 -0.69 11.50
C ALA A 105 -9.23 -0.44 11.82
N ASP A 106 -10.01 -1.50 12.04
CA ASP A 106 -11.41 -1.37 12.44
C ASP A 106 -11.57 -0.70 13.81
N ASN A 107 -10.67 -1.02 14.76
CA ASN A 107 -10.72 -0.48 16.12
C ASN A 107 -10.28 1.00 16.20
N LEU A 108 -9.35 1.42 15.33
CA LEU A 108 -8.78 2.77 15.35
C LEU A 108 -9.27 3.65 14.20
N ASP A 109 -10.20 3.15 13.38
CA ASP A 109 -10.80 3.85 12.25
C ASP A 109 -9.75 4.39 11.26
N VAL A 110 -8.83 3.52 10.84
CA VAL A 110 -7.80 3.83 9.85
C VAL A 110 -7.87 2.87 8.67
N GLN A 111 -7.35 3.31 7.52
CA GLN A 111 -7.34 2.50 6.30
C GLN A 111 -6.24 1.44 6.32
N VAL A 112 -6.54 0.27 5.74
CA VAL A 112 -5.54 -0.71 5.32
C VAL A 112 -5.41 -0.68 3.80
N ALA A 113 -4.18 -0.62 3.32
CA ALA A 113 -3.86 -0.85 1.92
C ALA A 113 -3.02 -2.13 1.79
N ILE A 114 -3.25 -2.90 0.74
CA ILE A 114 -2.51 -4.12 0.48
C ILE A 114 -1.99 -4.17 -0.95
N HIS A 115 -0.74 -4.59 -1.11
CA HIS A 115 -0.17 -4.98 -2.39
C HIS A 115 -0.75 -6.35 -2.76
N THR A 116 -1.48 -6.45 -3.88
CA THR A 116 -2.36 -7.60 -4.15
C THR A 116 -1.77 -8.65 -5.07
N ASP A 117 -0.63 -8.39 -5.67
CA ASP A 117 -0.11 -9.24 -6.74
C ASP A 117 0.30 -10.63 -6.27
N THR A 118 0.68 -10.72 -5.01
CA THR A 118 1.22 -11.95 -4.45
C THR A 118 0.70 -12.19 -3.06
N LEU A 119 -0.61 -12.23 -2.92
CA LEU A 119 -1.19 -12.50 -1.61
C LEU A 119 -0.67 -13.78 -1.00
N ASN A 120 -0.16 -14.63 -1.81
CA ASN A 120 0.74 -15.72 -1.45
C ASN A 120 1.37 -16.21 -2.73
N GLU A 121 2.66 -16.27 -2.84
CA GLU A 121 3.32 -17.00 -3.93
C GLU A 121 2.82 -18.46 -4.02
N ALA A 122 2.13 -18.96 -3.01
CA ALA A 122 1.58 -20.31 -2.91
C ALA A 122 0.08 -20.35 -2.56
N GLY A 123 -0.63 -19.22 -2.50
CA GLY A 123 -2.03 -19.15 -2.11
C GLY A 123 -2.98 -18.90 -3.26
N PHE A 124 -4.25 -18.93 -2.93
CA PHE A 124 -5.35 -18.64 -3.85
C PHE A 124 -6.04 -17.35 -3.42
N VAL A 125 -6.70 -16.65 -4.35
CA VAL A 125 -7.44 -15.42 -4.06
C VAL A 125 -8.49 -15.61 -2.95
N GLU A 126 -9.04 -16.81 -2.85
CA GLU A 126 -10.01 -17.20 -1.83
C GLU A 126 -9.44 -17.11 -0.41
N ASP A 127 -8.16 -17.44 -0.20
CA ASP A 127 -7.51 -17.34 1.11
C ASP A 127 -7.43 -15.88 1.57
N THR A 128 -7.19 -14.98 0.66
CA THR A 128 -7.18 -13.55 0.90
C THR A 128 -8.58 -13.01 1.21
N VAL A 129 -9.54 -13.35 0.38
CA VAL A 129 -10.94 -12.95 0.60
C VAL A 129 -11.42 -13.43 1.96
N ASN A 130 -11.07 -14.67 2.34
CA ASN A 130 -11.38 -15.21 3.65
C ASN A 130 -10.69 -14.46 4.79
N ALA A 131 -9.42 -14.08 4.61
CA ALA A 131 -8.67 -13.32 5.60
C ALA A 131 -9.22 -11.89 5.77
N ILE A 132 -9.65 -11.25 4.69
CA ILE A 132 -10.31 -9.94 4.73
C ILE A 132 -11.64 -10.04 5.47
N ASN A 133 -12.40 -11.11 5.27
CA ASN A 133 -13.63 -11.42 5.99
C ASN A 133 -14.65 -10.26 5.97
N GLY A 134 -14.89 -9.68 4.81
CA GLY A 134 -15.86 -8.59 4.62
C GLY A 134 -15.47 -7.22 5.17
N ARG A 135 -14.29 -7.07 5.77
CA ARG A 135 -13.77 -5.77 6.25
C ARG A 135 -13.31 -4.89 5.09
N VAL A 136 -13.30 -3.59 5.29
CA VAL A 136 -12.90 -2.63 4.27
C VAL A 136 -11.39 -2.67 4.05
N ILE A 137 -10.97 -2.73 2.78
CA ILE A 137 -9.57 -2.73 2.40
C ILE A 137 -9.37 -2.05 1.04
N HIS A 138 -8.24 -1.36 0.89
CA HIS A 138 -7.80 -0.80 -0.39
C HIS A 138 -6.78 -1.76 -1.03
N THR A 139 -7.10 -2.29 -2.19
CA THR A 139 -6.22 -3.19 -2.93
C THR A 139 -5.51 -2.43 -4.03
N PHE A 140 -4.18 -2.36 -3.97
CA PHE A 140 -3.35 -1.68 -4.96
C PHE A 140 -3.07 -2.61 -6.15
N HIS A 141 -2.97 -2.03 -7.36
CA HIS A 141 -2.74 -2.75 -8.64
C HIS A 141 -3.52 -4.07 -8.72
N THR A 142 -4.81 -3.98 -8.46
CA THR A 142 -5.73 -5.12 -8.39
C THR A 142 -5.87 -5.87 -9.73
N GLU A 143 -5.45 -5.25 -10.82
CA GLU A 143 -5.33 -5.87 -12.14
C GLU A 143 -4.14 -6.84 -12.27
N GLY A 144 -3.23 -6.91 -11.29
CA GLY A 144 -2.05 -7.76 -11.32
C GLY A 144 -0.81 -7.14 -11.95
N ALA A 145 -0.81 -5.83 -12.23
CA ALA A 145 0.29 -5.14 -12.91
C ALA A 145 1.56 -4.94 -12.08
N GLY A 146 1.53 -5.27 -10.79
CA GLY A 146 2.69 -5.14 -9.90
C GLY A 146 3.71 -6.28 -10.00
N GLY A 147 3.47 -7.30 -10.81
CA GLY A 147 4.41 -8.39 -11.08
C GLY A 147 4.21 -9.66 -10.26
N GLY A 148 3.03 -9.84 -9.66
CA GLY A 148 2.71 -11.04 -8.89
C GLY A 148 2.15 -12.20 -9.72
N HIS A 149 2.10 -13.38 -9.11
CA HIS A 149 1.66 -14.61 -9.74
C HIS A 149 0.21 -15.01 -9.39
N ALA A 150 -0.66 -14.06 -9.12
CA ALA A 150 -2.07 -14.30 -8.84
C ALA A 150 -2.94 -13.82 -10.03
N PRO A 151 -3.01 -14.56 -11.14
CA PRO A 151 -3.66 -14.12 -12.38
C PRO A 151 -5.17 -13.90 -12.23
N ASP A 152 -5.75 -14.37 -11.15
CA ASP A 152 -7.17 -14.20 -10.85
C ASP A 152 -7.44 -13.17 -9.75
N ILE A 153 -6.43 -12.43 -9.28
CA ILE A 153 -6.57 -11.43 -8.23
C ILE A 153 -7.58 -10.34 -8.57
N ILE A 154 -7.76 -10.03 -9.84
CA ILE A 154 -8.76 -9.06 -10.32
C ILE A 154 -10.18 -9.39 -9.82
N LYS A 155 -10.47 -10.65 -9.51
CA LYS A 155 -11.77 -11.08 -8.97
C LYS A 155 -12.12 -10.38 -7.64
N ILE A 156 -11.11 -9.94 -6.89
CA ILE A 156 -11.36 -9.27 -5.62
C ILE A 156 -12.10 -7.94 -5.79
N ALA A 157 -12.00 -7.33 -6.97
CA ALA A 157 -12.71 -6.09 -7.31
C ALA A 157 -14.24 -6.24 -7.33
N MET A 158 -14.77 -7.47 -7.30
CA MET A 158 -16.21 -7.72 -7.24
C MET A 158 -16.81 -7.55 -5.83
N TYR A 159 -15.98 -7.50 -4.80
CA TYR A 159 -16.43 -7.43 -3.42
C TYR A 159 -16.71 -5.97 -3.01
N PRO A 160 -17.89 -5.68 -2.43
CA PRO A 160 -18.32 -4.31 -2.13
C PRO A 160 -17.52 -3.62 -1.02
N ASN A 161 -16.76 -4.40 -0.24
CA ASN A 161 -15.88 -3.93 0.82
C ASN A 161 -14.45 -3.66 0.34
N VAL A 162 -14.16 -3.91 -0.94
CA VAL A 162 -12.84 -3.70 -1.54
C VAL A 162 -12.85 -2.43 -2.37
N LEU A 163 -11.89 -1.55 -2.12
CA LEU A 163 -11.59 -0.41 -2.97
C LEU A 163 -10.42 -0.79 -3.89
N PRO A 164 -10.69 -1.19 -5.14
CA PRO A 164 -9.61 -1.56 -6.05
C PRO A 164 -8.97 -0.33 -6.68
N SER A 165 -7.67 -0.36 -6.87
CA SER A 165 -6.96 0.65 -7.65
C SER A 165 -5.94 0.03 -8.59
N SER A 166 -5.70 0.70 -9.73
CA SER A 166 -4.68 0.33 -10.69
C SER A 166 -3.39 1.11 -10.42
N THR A 167 -2.26 0.50 -10.72
CA THR A 167 -0.96 1.18 -10.75
C THR A 167 -0.56 1.39 -12.21
N ASN A 168 -1.06 2.43 -12.80
CA ASN A 168 -0.81 2.71 -14.21
C ASN A 168 0.39 3.64 -14.40
N PRO A 169 1.13 3.43 -15.46
CA PRO A 169 2.20 2.46 -15.60
C PRO A 169 3.40 2.90 -14.77
N THR A 170 3.97 2.00 -14.07
CA THR A 170 5.18 2.23 -13.27
C THR A 170 6.44 2.37 -14.10
N ARG A 171 6.36 2.12 -15.41
CA ARG A 171 7.50 2.21 -16.33
C ARG A 171 7.48 3.54 -17.07
N PRO A 172 8.54 4.36 -16.96
CA PRO A 172 8.55 5.72 -17.53
C PRO A 172 8.55 5.78 -19.08
N TYR A 173 8.68 4.66 -19.73
CA TYR A 173 8.69 4.54 -21.21
C TYR A 173 7.47 3.81 -21.76
N THR A 174 6.48 3.48 -20.96
CA THR A 174 5.22 2.89 -21.43
C THR A 174 4.33 3.96 -22.04
N ILE A 175 3.76 3.65 -23.21
CA ILE A 175 2.89 4.55 -23.96
C ILE A 175 1.40 4.29 -23.66
N ASN A 176 1.10 3.55 -22.63
CA ASN A 176 -0.29 3.23 -22.24
C ASN A 176 -1.10 2.56 -23.37
N THR A 177 -0.49 1.64 -24.07
CA THR A 177 -1.22 0.85 -25.06
C THR A 177 -1.93 -0.32 -24.40
N ILE A 178 -3.00 -0.79 -25.01
CA ILE A 178 -3.70 -2.01 -24.55
C ILE A 178 -2.73 -3.20 -24.55
N ASP A 179 -1.87 -3.28 -25.55
CA ASP A 179 -0.91 -4.37 -25.68
C ASP A 179 0.09 -4.38 -24.52
N GLU A 180 0.59 -3.22 -24.08
CA GLU A 180 1.47 -3.09 -22.91
C GLU A 180 0.77 -3.53 -21.63
N HIS A 181 -0.49 -3.16 -21.43
CA HIS A 181 -1.26 -3.61 -20.29
C HIS A 181 -1.52 -5.12 -20.31
N LEU A 182 -1.80 -5.68 -21.48
CA LEU A 182 -1.96 -7.13 -21.61
C LEU A 182 -0.65 -7.87 -21.33
N ASP A 183 0.48 -7.36 -21.82
CA ASP A 183 1.79 -7.92 -21.52
C ASP A 183 2.10 -7.90 -20.02
N MET A 184 1.75 -6.81 -19.33
CA MET A 184 1.91 -6.70 -17.87
C MET A 184 1.05 -7.71 -17.10
N LEU A 185 -0.11 -8.08 -17.61
CA LEU A 185 -1.00 -9.08 -17.01
C LEU A 185 -0.57 -10.53 -17.31
N MET A 186 0.28 -10.73 -18.29
CA MET A 186 0.71 -12.04 -18.76
C MET A 186 2.05 -12.49 -18.16
N VAL A 187 2.76 -11.64 -17.46
CA VAL A 187 4.06 -11.90 -16.82
C VAL A 187 3.87 -12.17 -15.35
#